data_496824225164d87f24498933764127ac
#
_entry.id   496824225164d87f24498933764127ac
#
_cell.length_a   1.000
_cell.length_b   1.000
_cell.length_c   1.000
_cell.angle_alpha   90.00
_cell.angle_beta   90.00
_cell.angle_gamma   90.00
#
_symmetry.space_group_name_H-M   'P 1'
#
loop_
_entity.id
_entity.type
_entity.pdbx_description
1 polymer ?
#
loop_
_entity_poly.entity_id
_entity_poly.type
_entity_poly.pdbx_seq_one_letter_code
_entity_poly.pdbx_strand_id
1 'polypeptide(L)'
;TVVSHAEIFGTVVIKVPNVIINNSRILAQKASGQGVVNSTSTGVLIKDSEIMSDSLNPDTNGIMGHGFTLDGVEIHKVIDQVHIFGPGNVTIKNSWLHDNFHFAKDPNWNNGPSHDDNIQVVSGSNIRIEDSVIEDARNAAIMLGQDAGPITSVTITGNEIGGGACSINIAPKDRGPLVGLSITDNNFQRGTQRLANCAVITPAAHAPKVALTNNFWDATTDQVGFTRG
;
A
#
# COMPACT_ATOMS: atom_id res chain seq x y z
N THR A 1 -21.32 3.27 -13.59
CA THR A 1 -20.67 4.40 -14.30
C THR A 1 -19.31 3.94 -14.81
N VAL A 2 -19.04 4.28 -16.07
CA VAL A 2 -17.72 4.02 -16.69
C VAL A 2 -17.10 5.34 -17.10
N VAL A 3 -15.84 5.55 -16.73
CA VAL A 3 -14.97 6.64 -17.19
C VAL A 3 -13.80 5.98 -17.91
N SER A 4 -13.55 6.34 -19.15
CA SER A 4 -12.53 5.68 -19.95
C SER A 4 -11.80 6.68 -20.84
N HIS A 5 -10.49 6.46 -21.04
CA HIS A 5 -9.64 7.30 -21.88
C HIS A 5 -9.71 8.78 -21.50
N ALA A 6 -9.73 9.05 -20.19
CA ALA A 6 -9.86 10.38 -19.64
C ALA A 6 -8.54 10.87 -19.02
N GLU A 7 -8.28 12.15 -19.15
CA GLU A 7 -7.30 12.85 -18.34
C GLU A 7 -8.06 13.73 -17.34
N ILE A 8 -7.92 13.43 -16.04
CA ILE A 8 -8.70 14.06 -14.97
C ILE A 8 -7.75 14.91 -14.13
N PHE A 9 -7.96 16.21 -14.15
CA PHE A 9 -7.18 17.17 -13.36
C PHE A 9 -7.93 17.51 -12.06
N GLY A 10 -7.48 16.93 -10.95
CA GLY A 10 -8.06 17.14 -9.63
C GLY A 10 -8.34 15.85 -8.88
N THR A 11 -9.11 15.96 -7.82
CA THR A 11 -9.47 14.83 -6.94
C THR A 11 -10.72 14.14 -7.41
N VAL A 12 -10.69 12.82 -7.45
CA VAL A 12 -11.86 11.96 -7.75
C VAL A 12 -12.45 11.44 -6.45
N VAL A 13 -13.76 11.63 -6.25
CA VAL A 13 -14.49 11.10 -5.08
C VAL A 13 -15.58 10.13 -5.54
N ILE A 14 -15.45 8.86 -5.18
CA ILE A 14 -16.34 7.77 -5.59
C ILE A 14 -17.26 7.40 -4.41
N LYS A 15 -18.55 7.75 -4.54
CA LYS A 15 -19.59 7.53 -3.52
C LYS A 15 -20.68 6.54 -3.94
N VAL A 16 -20.63 6.06 -5.18
CA VAL A 16 -21.63 5.14 -5.72
C VAL A 16 -20.98 3.83 -6.14
N PRO A 17 -21.70 2.70 -6.05
CA PRO A 17 -21.10 1.41 -6.37
C PRO A 17 -20.90 1.19 -7.88
N ASN A 18 -20.04 0.21 -8.18
CA ASN A 18 -19.80 -0.28 -9.55
C ASN A 18 -19.33 0.83 -10.52
N VAL A 19 -18.41 1.68 -10.06
CA VAL A 19 -17.69 2.64 -10.89
C VAL A 19 -16.48 1.95 -11.51
N ILE A 20 -16.28 2.16 -12.80
CA ILE A 20 -15.11 1.70 -13.53
C ILE A 20 -14.37 2.93 -14.06
N ILE A 21 -13.07 3.03 -13.76
CA ILE A 21 -12.15 3.98 -14.38
C ILE A 21 -11.13 3.13 -15.15
N ASN A 22 -10.96 3.40 -16.43
CA ASN A 22 -10.17 2.57 -17.30
C ASN A 22 -9.34 3.39 -18.30
N ASN A 23 -8.10 2.97 -18.57
CA ASN A 23 -7.19 3.66 -19.50
C ASN A 23 -7.18 5.18 -19.29
N SER A 24 -7.03 5.61 -18.04
CA SER A 24 -7.18 7.02 -17.67
C SER A 24 -6.04 7.47 -16.80
N ARG A 25 -5.79 8.78 -16.81
CA ARG A 25 -4.83 9.44 -15.95
C ARG A 25 -5.54 10.35 -14.96
N ILE A 26 -5.22 10.23 -13.69
CA ILE A 26 -5.77 11.07 -12.62
C ILE A 26 -4.63 11.83 -11.97
N LEU A 27 -4.63 13.14 -12.14
CA LEU A 27 -3.57 14.04 -11.73
C LEU A 27 -4.09 15.09 -10.76
N ALA A 28 -3.68 15.02 -9.49
CA ALA A 28 -3.96 16.07 -8.53
C ALA A 28 -2.98 17.23 -8.71
N GLN A 29 -3.50 18.40 -9.08
CA GLN A 29 -2.71 19.63 -9.25
C GLN A 29 -2.60 20.47 -7.98
N LYS A 30 -3.38 20.19 -6.97
CA LYS A 30 -3.37 20.86 -5.67
C LYS A 30 -3.39 19.85 -4.55
N ALA A 31 -2.59 20.10 -3.55
CA ALA A 31 -2.65 19.37 -2.31
C ALA A 31 -4.05 19.44 -1.70
N SER A 32 -4.67 18.31 -1.52
CA SER A 32 -6.02 18.23 -0.99
C SER A 32 -6.08 17.79 0.47
N GLY A 33 -4.95 17.38 1.06
CA GLY A 33 -4.94 16.70 2.36
C GLY A 33 -5.73 15.39 2.35
N GLN A 34 -5.91 14.77 1.18
CA GLN A 34 -6.67 13.55 0.96
C GLN A 34 -6.09 12.77 -0.22
N GLY A 35 -6.67 11.62 -0.54
CA GLY A 35 -6.28 10.86 -1.73
C GLY A 35 -6.59 11.59 -3.03
N VAL A 36 -5.73 11.43 -4.03
CA VAL A 36 -6.03 11.80 -5.42
C VAL A 36 -7.34 11.13 -5.83
N VAL A 37 -7.52 9.87 -5.41
CA VAL A 37 -8.80 9.15 -5.50
C VAL A 37 -9.28 8.80 -4.09
N ASN A 38 -10.55 9.02 -3.81
CA ASN A 38 -11.19 8.63 -2.54
C ASN A 38 -12.37 7.72 -2.84
N SER A 39 -12.31 6.47 -2.37
CA SER A 39 -13.37 5.47 -2.54
C SER A 39 -14.02 5.12 -1.20
N THR A 40 -15.29 5.43 -1.07
CA THR A 40 -16.12 5.04 0.09
C THR A 40 -17.31 4.18 -0.35
N SER A 41 -17.12 3.43 -1.43
CA SER A 41 -18.16 2.62 -2.05
C SER A 41 -17.65 1.20 -2.33
N THR A 42 -18.44 0.38 -3.00
CA THR A 42 -18.13 -1.01 -3.30
C THR A 42 -18.12 -1.31 -4.79
N GLY A 43 -17.39 -2.34 -5.21
CA GLY A 43 -17.32 -2.75 -6.61
C GLY A 43 -16.67 -1.71 -7.52
N VAL A 44 -15.79 -0.88 -6.98
CA VAL A 44 -15.01 0.09 -7.77
C VAL A 44 -13.87 -0.65 -8.45
N LEU A 45 -13.68 -0.41 -9.74
CA LEU A 45 -12.56 -0.94 -10.52
C LEU A 45 -11.80 0.22 -11.16
N ILE A 46 -10.53 0.33 -10.85
CA ILE A 46 -9.60 1.20 -11.58
C ILE A 46 -8.60 0.27 -12.28
N LYS A 47 -8.50 0.40 -13.58
CA LYS A 47 -7.61 -0.47 -14.33
C LYS A 47 -6.87 0.25 -15.45
N ASP A 48 -5.70 -0.26 -15.81
CA ASP A 48 -4.87 0.26 -16.91
C ASP A 48 -4.74 1.81 -16.84
N SER A 49 -4.48 2.34 -15.63
CA SER A 49 -4.59 3.78 -15.36
C SER A 49 -3.46 4.28 -14.48
N GLU A 50 -3.20 5.59 -14.53
CA GLU A 50 -2.18 6.28 -13.73
C GLU A 50 -2.84 7.19 -12.69
N ILE A 51 -2.31 7.15 -11.45
CA ILE A 51 -2.72 8.03 -10.34
C ILE A 51 -1.48 8.72 -9.79
N MET A 52 -1.45 10.05 -9.84
CA MET A 52 -0.29 10.80 -9.37
C MET A 52 -0.65 12.21 -8.88
N SER A 53 0.34 12.90 -8.31
CA SER A 53 0.24 14.32 -7.96
C SER A 53 1.43 15.12 -8.48
N ASP A 54 1.17 16.29 -9.04
CA ASP A 54 2.19 17.29 -9.36
C ASP A 54 2.54 18.17 -8.15
N SER A 55 1.78 18.06 -7.08
CA SER A 55 1.90 18.91 -5.91
C SER A 55 2.60 18.17 -4.78
N LEU A 56 3.81 18.61 -4.46
CA LEU A 56 4.55 18.16 -3.29
C LEU A 56 3.83 18.59 -2.01
N ASN A 57 3.10 17.66 -1.40
CA ASN A 57 2.39 17.90 -0.15
C ASN A 57 2.45 16.67 0.74
N PRO A 58 2.77 16.82 2.03
CA PRO A 58 2.87 15.72 2.98
C PRO A 58 1.53 15.01 3.27
N ASP A 59 0.41 15.57 2.84
CA ASP A 59 -0.93 15.02 3.08
C ASP A 59 -1.56 14.35 1.85
N THR A 60 -0.86 14.32 0.71
CA THR A 60 -1.45 13.80 -0.53
C THR A 60 -1.14 12.31 -0.69
N ASN A 61 -2.18 11.48 -0.63
CA ASN A 61 -2.11 10.06 -0.92
C ASN A 61 -2.66 9.75 -2.33
N GLY A 62 -2.31 8.60 -2.89
CA GLY A 62 -2.80 8.16 -4.20
C GLY A 62 -4.28 7.79 -4.15
N ILE A 63 -4.61 6.60 -3.66
CA ILE A 63 -5.99 6.21 -3.40
C ILE A 63 -6.22 5.93 -1.93
N MET A 64 -7.35 6.43 -1.40
CA MET A 64 -7.77 6.22 -0.02
C MET A 64 -9.14 5.57 0.06
N GLY A 65 -9.35 4.70 1.07
CA GLY A 65 -10.67 4.17 1.41
C GLY A 65 -10.77 2.66 1.35
N HIS A 66 -11.85 2.16 0.72
CA HIS A 66 -12.20 0.74 0.69
C HIS A 66 -13.03 0.36 -0.54
N GLY A 67 -13.27 -0.94 -0.72
CA GLY A 67 -14.23 -1.48 -1.70
C GLY A 67 -13.80 -1.35 -3.15
N PHE A 68 -12.49 -1.31 -3.43
CA PHE A 68 -11.94 -1.11 -4.76
C PHE A 68 -10.99 -2.23 -5.20
N THR A 69 -10.87 -2.35 -6.50
CA THR A 69 -9.84 -3.15 -7.17
C THR A 69 -8.97 -2.23 -8.03
N LEU A 70 -7.66 -2.35 -7.87
CA LEU A 70 -6.66 -1.81 -8.78
C LEU A 70 -6.13 -2.96 -9.63
N ASP A 71 -6.11 -2.82 -10.94
CA ASP A 71 -5.62 -3.83 -11.89
C ASP A 71 -4.82 -3.17 -13.01
N GLY A 72 -3.50 -3.35 -13.02
CA GLY A 72 -2.63 -2.68 -13.98
C GLY A 72 -2.54 -1.16 -13.75
N VAL A 73 -2.51 -0.72 -12.48
CA VAL A 73 -2.48 0.71 -12.14
C VAL A 73 -1.07 1.11 -11.73
N GLU A 74 -0.61 2.24 -12.26
CA GLU A 74 0.61 2.91 -11.82
C GLU A 74 0.25 4.01 -10.82
N ILE A 75 0.89 4.00 -9.63
CA ILE A 75 0.71 5.05 -8.62
C ILE A 75 2.06 5.56 -8.18
N HIS A 76 2.27 6.87 -8.29
CA HIS A 76 3.54 7.50 -7.95
C HIS A 76 3.39 8.97 -7.53
N LYS A 77 4.48 9.56 -7.02
CA LYS A 77 4.53 10.98 -6.61
C LYS A 77 3.42 11.37 -5.63
N VAL A 78 3.23 10.55 -4.62
CA VAL A 78 2.33 10.77 -3.49
C VAL A 78 3.01 10.26 -2.22
N ILE A 79 2.48 10.53 -1.03
CA ILE A 79 3.04 10.04 0.23
C ILE A 79 2.74 8.55 0.38
N ASP A 80 1.48 8.18 0.63
CA ASP A 80 1.05 6.79 0.60
C ASP A 80 0.34 6.53 -0.72
N GLN A 81 0.77 5.53 -1.46
CA GLN A 81 0.13 5.26 -2.75
C GLN A 81 -1.25 4.65 -2.57
N VAL A 82 -1.41 3.76 -1.60
CA VAL A 82 -2.70 3.18 -1.25
C VAL A 82 -2.89 3.22 0.26
N HIS A 83 -3.94 3.90 0.72
CA HIS A 83 -4.29 3.99 2.15
C HIS A 83 -5.65 3.34 2.41
N ILE A 84 -5.65 2.18 3.06
CA ILE A 84 -6.84 1.33 3.27
C ILE A 84 -7.37 1.50 4.69
N PHE A 85 -8.67 1.80 4.80
CA PHE A 85 -9.40 1.87 6.06
C PHE A 85 -10.87 1.46 5.89
N GLY A 86 -11.58 1.30 7.00
CA GLY A 86 -12.99 0.89 6.99
C GLY A 86 -13.14 -0.62 6.80
N PRO A 87 -14.14 -1.09 6.03
CA PRO A 87 -14.41 -2.52 5.91
C PRO A 87 -13.37 -3.30 5.10
N GLY A 88 -12.50 -2.64 4.34
CA GLY A 88 -11.54 -3.31 3.47
C GLY A 88 -12.14 -3.68 2.11
N ASN A 89 -12.18 -4.98 1.75
CA ASN A 89 -12.58 -5.46 0.42
C ASN A 89 -11.79 -4.78 -0.69
N VAL A 90 -10.46 -4.87 -0.61
CA VAL A 90 -9.52 -4.24 -1.53
C VAL A 90 -8.68 -5.31 -2.23
N THR A 91 -8.54 -5.17 -3.53
CA THR A 91 -7.59 -5.97 -4.32
C THR A 91 -6.66 -5.03 -5.08
N ILE A 92 -5.37 -5.27 -4.99
CA ILE A 92 -4.32 -4.59 -5.76
C ILE A 92 -3.60 -5.68 -6.53
N LYS A 93 -3.57 -5.58 -7.85
CA LYS A 93 -2.91 -6.59 -8.67
C LYS A 93 -2.32 -6.02 -9.96
N ASN A 94 -1.30 -6.69 -10.50
CA ASN A 94 -0.66 -6.30 -11.75
C ASN A 94 -0.22 -4.83 -11.80
N SER A 95 0.04 -4.23 -10.64
CA SER A 95 0.20 -2.79 -10.49
C SER A 95 1.64 -2.41 -10.14
N TRP A 96 2.00 -1.17 -10.39
CA TRP A 96 3.31 -0.63 -10.06
C TRP A 96 3.17 0.57 -9.11
N LEU A 97 3.71 0.40 -7.89
CA LEU A 97 3.67 1.39 -6.82
C LEU A 97 5.11 1.83 -6.51
N HIS A 98 5.46 3.08 -6.84
CA HIS A 98 6.85 3.55 -6.79
C HIS A 98 6.96 5.07 -6.61
N ASP A 99 8.17 5.59 -6.50
CA ASP A 99 8.45 7.04 -6.43
C ASP A 99 7.61 7.79 -5.38
N ASN A 100 7.58 7.30 -4.14
CA ASN A 100 6.90 8.01 -3.05
C ASN A 100 7.53 9.40 -2.82
N PHE A 101 6.70 10.40 -2.55
CA PHE A 101 7.22 11.63 -1.98
C PHE A 101 7.74 11.39 -0.57
N HIS A 102 8.90 11.98 -0.29
CA HIS A 102 9.49 11.94 1.04
C HIS A 102 9.86 13.35 1.51
N PHE A 103 9.42 13.70 2.70
CA PHE A 103 9.77 14.95 3.36
C PHE A 103 10.70 14.65 4.54
N ALA A 104 11.88 15.24 4.53
CA ALA A 104 12.81 15.16 5.66
C ALA A 104 12.27 15.89 6.89
N LYS A 105 11.37 16.85 6.67
CA LYS A 105 10.66 17.61 7.72
C LYS A 105 9.19 17.69 7.35
N ASP A 106 8.39 16.84 7.94
CA ASP A 106 6.95 16.75 7.74
C ASP A 106 6.23 17.40 8.93
N PRO A 107 5.39 18.43 8.72
CA PRO A 107 4.66 19.08 9.80
C PRO A 107 3.71 18.14 10.54
N ASN A 108 3.22 17.07 9.88
CA ASN A 108 2.36 16.07 10.50
C ASN A 108 3.10 15.16 11.49
N TRP A 109 4.43 15.12 11.40
CA TRP A 109 5.30 14.28 12.24
C TRP A 109 6.24 15.11 13.11
N ASN A 110 5.76 16.23 13.66
CA ASN A 110 6.54 17.15 14.49
C ASN A 110 7.86 17.60 13.83
N ASN A 111 7.84 17.83 12.53
CA ASN A 111 9.00 18.13 11.69
C ASN A 111 10.07 17.01 11.66
N GLY A 112 9.70 15.79 11.99
CA GLY A 112 10.45 14.59 11.65
C GLY A 112 10.24 14.18 10.18
N PRO A 113 10.87 13.09 9.73
CA PRO A 113 10.64 12.60 8.36
C PRO A 113 9.19 12.07 8.17
N SER A 114 8.69 12.20 6.95
CA SER A 114 7.39 11.61 6.59
C SER A 114 7.39 10.09 6.77
N HIS A 115 6.22 9.54 7.08
CA HIS A 115 5.97 8.11 7.10
C HIS A 115 5.30 7.72 5.77
N ASP A 116 6.10 7.67 4.72
CA ASP A 116 5.64 7.32 3.40
C ASP A 116 5.65 5.80 3.20
N ASP A 117 4.48 5.26 2.90
CA ASP A 117 4.26 3.84 2.62
C ASP A 117 3.76 3.66 1.17
N ASN A 118 4.11 2.54 0.49
CA ASN A 118 3.40 2.27 -0.75
C ASN A 118 1.96 1.85 -0.43
N ILE A 119 1.80 0.92 0.50
CA ILE A 119 0.47 0.46 0.95
C ILE A 119 0.39 0.58 2.46
N GLN A 120 -0.49 1.45 2.97
CA GLN A 120 -0.82 1.56 4.37
C GLN A 120 -2.21 0.98 4.63
N VAL A 121 -2.31 0.04 5.55
CA VAL A 121 -3.58 -0.54 6.02
C VAL A 121 -3.74 -0.20 7.50
N VAL A 122 -4.77 0.55 7.85
CA VAL A 122 -5.05 0.93 9.24
C VAL A 122 -6.26 0.19 9.84
N SER A 123 -7.09 -0.41 9.01
CA SER A 123 -8.17 -1.34 9.38
C SER A 123 -8.74 -2.02 8.16
N GLY A 124 -9.48 -3.12 8.34
CA GLY A 124 -10.24 -3.75 7.27
C GLY A 124 -10.02 -5.26 7.14
N SER A 125 -10.80 -5.87 6.27
CA SER A 125 -10.75 -7.30 6.00
C SER A 125 -10.81 -7.59 4.51
N ASN A 126 -10.44 -8.81 4.11
CA ASN A 126 -10.46 -9.23 2.72
C ASN A 126 -9.61 -8.30 1.82
N ILE A 127 -8.32 -8.25 2.11
CA ILE A 127 -7.35 -7.42 1.38
C ILE A 127 -6.40 -8.37 0.64
N ARG A 128 -6.22 -8.15 -0.65
CA ARG A 128 -5.36 -8.94 -1.53
C ARG A 128 -4.38 -8.02 -2.24
N ILE A 129 -3.11 -8.37 -2.19
CA ILE A 129 -2.00 -7.67 -2.87
C ILE A 129 -1.26 -8.73 -3.67
N GLU A 130 -1.39 -8.67 -4.99
CA GLU A 130 -1.01 -9.76 -5.88
C GLU A 130 -0.24 -9.27 -7.10
N ASP A 131 0.75 -10.03 -7.53
CA ASP A 131 1.43 -9.89 -8.85
C ASP A 131 1.82 -8.43 -9.18
N SER A 132 2.29 -7.69 -8.18
CA SER A 132 2.58 -6.26 -8.27
C SER A 132 4.04 -5.95 -7.93
N VAL A 133 4.55 -4.84 -8.46
CA VAL A 133 5.85 -4.27 -8.08
C VAL A 133 5.61 -3.14 -7.08
N ILE A 134 6.25 -3.20 -5.92
CA ILE A 134 6.04 -2.30 -4.79
C ILE A 134 7.40 -1.86 -4.27
N GLU A 135 7.77 -0.60 -4.49
CA GLU A 135 9.14 -0.15 -4.22
C GLU A 135 9.23 1.34 -3.87
N ASP A 136 10.42 1.78 -3.45
CA ASP A 136 10.82 3.17 -3.19
C ASP A 136 10.22 3.86 -1.95
N ALA A 137 9.26 3.28 -1.24
CA ALA A 137 8.82 3.84 0.03
C ALA A 137 9.98 3.86 1.05
N ARG A 138 10.02 4.85 1.93
CA ARG A 138 11.06 4.94 2.95
C ARG A 138 10.63 4.41 4.31
N ASN A 139 9.33 4.43 4.62
CA ASN A 139 8.85 3.89 5.88
C ASN A 139 8.54 2.38 5.75
N ALA A 140 7.60 1.98 4.91
CA ALA A 140 7.37 0.58 4.58
C ALA A 140 6.81 0.43 3.15
N ALA A 141 7.19 -0.61 2.42
CA ALA A 141 6.48 -0.95 1.19
C ALA A 141 5.03 -1.36 1.52
N ILE A 142 4.84 -2.15 2.58
CA ILE A 142 3.51 -2.51 3.07
C ILE A 142 3.48 -2.33 4.60
N MET A 143 2.66 -1.39 5.08
CA MET A 143 2.40 -1.14 6.49
C MET A 143 1.05 -1.71 6.89
N LEU A 144 1.04 -2.70 7.79
CA LEU A 144 -0.16 -3.31 8.37
C LEU A 144 -0.30 -2.87 9.82
N GLY A 145 -0.83 -1.67 10.05
CA GLY A 145 -1.00 -1.06 11.36
C GLY A 145 -2.47 -1.05 11.78
N GLN A 146 -2.81 -1.72 12.88
CA GLN A 146 -4.19 -1.75 13.39
C GLN A 146 -4.58 -0.44 14.11
N ASP A 147 -4.25 0.71 13.52
CA ASP A 147 -4.45 2.03 14.17
C ASP A 147 -5.93 2.39 14.30
N ALA A 148 -6.73 2.14 13.25
CA ALA A 148 -8.16 2.49 13.23
C ALA A 148 -9.08 1.29 13.53
N GLY A 149 -8.58 0.05 13.48
CA GLY A 149 -9.40 -1.13 13.75
C GLY A 149 -8.66 -2.43 13.45
N PRO A 150 -9.30 -3.58 13.67
CA PRO A 150 -8.72 -4.87 13.32
C PRO A 150 -8.42 -4.99 11.83
N ILE A 151 -7.33 -5.69 11.52
CA ILE A 151 -6.98 -6.12 10.16
C ILE A 151 -7.08 -7.64 10.13
N THR A 152 -7.87 -8.16 9.19
CA THR A 152 -8.07 -9.61 9.06
C THR A 152 -8.10 -10.05 7.59
N SER A 153 -7.80 -11.33 7.33
CA SER A 153 -7.90 -11.91 5.99
C SER A 153 -7.10 -11.11 4.94
N VAL A 154 -5.79 -11.03 5.14
CA VAL A 154 -4.87 -10.36 4.21
C VAL A 154 -4.03 -11.40 3.49
N THR A 155 -3.96 -11.31 2.17
CA THR A 155 -3.09 -12.12 1.31
C THR A 155 -2.14 -11.22 0.56
N ILE A 156 -0.84 -11.51 0.62
CA ILE A 156 0.24 -10.83 -0.10
C ILE A 156 0.99 -11.92 -0.87
N THR A 157 0.83 -11.98 -2.18
CA THR A 157 1.36 -13.10 -2.97
C THR A 157 1.84 -12.68 -4.37
N GLY A 158 2.92 -13.29 -4.84
CA GLY A 158 3.42 -13.10 -6.20
C GLY A 158 4.04 -11.73 -6.49
N ASN A 159 4.30 -10.92 -5.45
CA ASN A 159 4.80 -9.56 -5.63
C ASN A 159 6.32 -9.48 -5.66
N GLU A 160 6.83 -8.46 -6.33
CA GLU A 160 8.18 -7.96 -6.14
C GLU A 160 8.16 -6.78 -5.16
N ILE A 161 8.89 -6.90 -4.03
CA ILE A 161 8.77 -5.97 -2.90
C ILE A 161 10.13 -5.42 -2.50
N GLY A 162 10.29 -4.11 -2.55
CA GLY A 162 11.49 -3.40 -2.14
C GLY A 162 11.19 -2.19 -1.26
N GLY A 163 12.23 -1.52 -0.78
CA GLY A 163 12.10 -0.29 0.01
C GLY A 163 11.69 -0.49 1.47
N GLY A 164 11.36 0.61 2.11
CA GLY A 164 10.99 0.71 3.52
C GLY A 164 12.17 0.71 4.50
N ALA A 165 11.89 0.93 5.77
CA ALA A 165 12.81 0.55 6.84
C ALA A 165 12.88 -0.99 6.92
N CYS A 166 11.72 -1.63 6.96
CA CYS A 166 11.49 -3.01 6.58
C CYS A 166 10.44 -3.02 5.47
N SER A 167 10.53 -3.95 4.52
CA SER A 167 9.60 -3.92 3.38
C SER A 167 8.16 -4.17 3.82
N ILE A 168 7.91 -5.14 4.70
CA ILE A 168 6.59 -5.34 5.31
C ILE A 168 6.70 -5.10 6.81
N ASN A 169 5.93 -4.15 7.33
CA ASN A 169 5.84 -3.84 8.76
C ASN A 169 4.46 -4.23 9.30
N ILE A 170 4.44 -5.18 10.23
CA ILE A 170 3.22 -5.66 10.90
C ILE A 170 3.19 -5.09 12.31
N ALA A 171 2.36 -4.07 12.52
CA ALA A 171 2.22 -3.35 13.78
C ALA A 171 0.83 -3.60 14.40
N PRO A 172 0.67 -4.64 15.21
CA PRO A 172 -0.65 -5.06 15.73
C PRO A 172 -1.23 -4.07 16.74
N LYS A 173 -0.42 -3.13 17.25
CA LYS A 173 -0.83 -2.19 18.31
C LYS A 173 -1.35 -2.97 19.52
N ASP A 174 -2.32 -2.43 20.25
CA ASP A 174 -2.93 -3.08 21.42
C ASP A 174 -4.09 -4.04 21.05
N ARG A 175 -4.25 -4.39 19.74
CA ARG A 175 -5.36 -5.19 19.24
C ARG A 175 -5.05 -6.69 19.08
N GLY A 176 -3.81 -7.07 19.44
CA GLY A 176 -3.37 -8.46 19.25
C GLY A 176 -2.96 -8.78 17.81
N PRO A 177 -2.63 -10.05 17.52
CA PRO A 177 -2.13 -10.45 16.21
C PRO A 177 -3.18 -10.26 15.12
N LEU A 178 -2.72 -9.95 13.91
CA LEU A 178 -3.56 -9.97 12.73
C LEU A 178 -4.05 -11.39 12.46
N VAL A 179 -5.33 -11.56 12.14
CA VAL A 179 -5.94 -12.87 11.90
C VAL A 179 -6.02 -13.15 10.40
N GLY A 180 -5.51 -14.31 9.97
CA GLY A 180 -5.57 -14.71 8.56
C GLY A 180 -4.64 -13.89 7.65
N LEU A 181 -3.45 -13.54 8.14
CA LEU A 181 -2.40 -12.94 7.32
C LEU A 181 -1.54 -14.02 6.67
N SER A 182 -1.46 -13.98 5.36
CA SER A 182 -0.60 -14.84 4.53
C SER A 182 0.30 -14.00 3.63
N ILE A 183 1.59 -14.29 3.67
CA ILE A 183 2.65 -13.68 2.85
C ILE A 183 3.35 -14.83 2.14
N THR A 184 3.09 -15.02 0.86
CA THR A 184 3.54 -16.21 0.14
C THR A 184 4.03 -15.89 -1.25
N ASP A 185 5.03 -16.63 -1.72
CA ASP A 185 5.48 -16.58 -3.11
C ASP A 185 5.94 -15.18 -3.59
N ASN A 186 6.45 -14.34 -2.68
CA ASN A 186 6.96 -13.01 -3.04
C ASN A 186 8.48 -13.02 -3.21
N ASN A 187 8.94 -12.13 -4.07
CA ASN A 187 10.35 -11.81 -4.25
C ASN A 187 10.67 -10.48 -3.57
N PHE A 188 11.64 -10.49 -2.65
CA PHE A 188 12.08 -9.29 -1.94
C PHE A 188 13.40 -8.80 -2.53
N GLN A 189 13.49 -7.51 -2.83
CA GLN A 189 14.71 -6.86 -3.33
C GLN A 189 15.67 -6.60 -2.16
N ARG A 190 16.83 -7.26 -2.17
CA ARG A 190 17.86 -7.10 -1.14
C ARG A 190 18.54 -5.73 -1.24
N GLY A 191 18.85 -5.14 -0.10
CA GLY A 191 19.62 -3.89 -0.04
C GLY A 191 18.81 -2.62 -0.32
N THR A 192 17.50 -2.73 -0.57
CA THR A 192 16.61 -1.57 -0.72
C THR A 192 16.04 -1.10 0.62
N GLN A 193 16.09 -1.93 1.66
CA GLN A 193 15.60 -1.60 3.00
C GLN A 193 16.62 -0.73 3.75
N ARG A 194 16.15 0.25 4.52
CA ARG A 194 17.01 1.07 5.40
C ARG A 194 17.56 0.27 6.59
N LEU A 195 16.83 -0.73 7.06
CA LEU A 195 17.34 -1.74 7.99
C LEU A 195 17.80 -2.95 7.17
N ALA A 196 19.07 -3.23 7.17
CA ALA A 196 19.68 -4.22 6.30
C ALA A 196 18.98 -5.59 6.38
N ASN A 197 18.55 -6.09 5.22
CA ASN A 197 17.88 -7.39 5.07
C ASN A 197 16.58 -7.52 5.90
N CYS A 198 15.86 -6.44 6.14
CA CYS A 198 14.59 -6.46 6.85
C CYS A 198 13.42 -6.61 5.86
N ALA A 199 13.10 -7.83 5.46
CA ALA A 199 11.95 -8.08 4.60
C ALA A 199 10.63 -7.94 5.36
N VAL A 200 10.48 -8.64 6.49
CA VAL A 200 9.23 -8.64 7.28
C VAL A 200 9.55 -8.45 8.75
N ILE A 201 8.96 -7.45 9.38
CA ILE A 201 9.06 -7.22 10.83
C ILE A 201 7.71 -7.36 11.52
N THR A 202 7.70 -8.02 12.67
CA THR A 202 6.54 -8.12 13.57
C THR A 202 7.03 -8.40 14.98
N PRO A 203 6.27 -8.06 16.03
CA PRO A 203 6.59 -8.50 17.39
C PRO A 203 6.74 -10.02 17.46
N ALA A 204 7.79 -10.51 18.13
CA ALA A 204 8.14 -11.93 18.14
C ALA A 204 6.99 -12.86 18.57
N ALA A 205 6.13 -12.42 19.48
CA ALA A 205 4.96 -13.18 19.94
C ALA A 205 3.89 -13.37 18.85
N HIS A 206 3.89 -12.55 17.80
CA HIS A 206 2.90 -12.58 16.72
C HIS A 206 3.38 -13.31 15.46
N ALA A 207 4.68 -13.45 15.29
CA ALA A 207 5.26 -14.14 14.13
C ALA A 207 4.66 -15.53 13.87
N PRO A 208 4.40 -16.39 14.87
CA PRO A 208 3.79 -17.70 14.64
C PRO A 208 2.34 -17.66 14.12
N LYS A 209 1.71 -16.49 14.09
CA LYS A 209 0.34 -16.28 13.59
C LYS A 209 0.29 -15.84 12.14
N VAL A 210 1.44 -15.59 11.53
CA VAL A 210 1.57 -15.16 10.13
C VAL A 210 2.07 -16.33 9.30
N ALA A 211 1.36 -16.66 8.23
CA ALA A 211 1.85 -17.62 7.25
C ALA A 211 2.90 -16.92 6.37
N LEU A 212 4.17 -17.26 6.54
CA LEU A 212 5.29 -16.74 5.76
C LEU A 212 5.99 -17.91 5.05
N THR A 213 5.65 -18.14 3.78
CA THR A 213 6.16 -19.30 3.02
C THR A 213 6.53 -18.93 1.60
N ASN A 214 7.54 -19.60 1.04
CA ASN A 214 8.00 -19.41 -0.35
C ASN A 214 8.35 -17.96 -0.71
N ASN A 215 8.87 -17.20 0.24
CA ASN A 215 9.35 -15.85 -0.03
C ASN A 215 10.87 -15.87 -0.14
N PHE A 216 11.41 -15.21 -1.14
CA PHE A 216 12.83 -15.27 -1.46
C PHE A 216 13.42 -13.89 -1.67
N TRP A 217 14.75 -13.79 -1.52
CA TRP A 217 15.52 -12.60 -1.83
C TRP A 217 16.01 -12.65 -3.28
N ASP A 218 15.82 -11.55 -4.05
CA ASP A 218 16.39 -11.33 -5.39
C ASP A 218 16.13 -12.48 -6.38
N ALA A 219 14.95 -13.10 -6.30
CA ALA A 219 14.58 -14.27 -7.10
C ALA A 219 15.61 -15.43 -7.01
N THR A 220 16.28 -15.57 -5.86
CA THR A 220 17.23 -16.66 -5.56
C THR A 220 16.55 -17.78 -4.76
N THR A 221 17.35 -18.67 -4.17
CA THR A 221 16.87 -19.69 -3.23
C THR A 221 16.97 -19.25 -1.76
N ASP A 222 17.45 -18.04 -1.49
CA ASP A 222 17.59 -17.51 -0.14
C ASP A 222 16.23 -17.14 0.41
N GLN A 223 15.76 -17.88 1.39
CA GLN A 223 14.46 -17.65 1.99
C GLN A 223 14.42 -16.41 2.88
N VAL A 224 13.30 -15.72 2.82
CA VAL A 224 12.99 -14.62 3.71
C VAL A 224 12.45 -15.14 5.04
N GLY A 225 12.96 -14.58 6.13
CA GLY A 225 12.47 -14.82 7.49
C GLY A 225 11.97 -13.53 8.15
N PHE A 226 11.42 -13.68 9.36
CA PHE A 226 11.08 -12.51 10.16
C PHE A 226 12.32 -11.85 10.76
N THR A 227 12.37 -10.53 10.66
CA THR A 227 13.23 -9.72 11.51
C THR A 227 12.52 -9.54 12.85
N ARG A 228 13.23 -9.80 13.95
CA ARG A 228 12.66 -9.64 15.29
C ARG A 228 12.61 -8.15 15.64
N GLY A 229 11.43 -7.64 15.85
CA GLY A 229 11.19 -6.30 16.39
C GLY A 229 11.25 -6.25 17.92
#